data_837e16e4a94a16eee16e366114177a8c
#
_entry.id   837e16e4a94a16eee16e366114177a8c
#
_cell.length_a   1.000
_cell.length_b   1.000
_cell.length_c   1.000
_cell.angle_alpha   90.00
_cell.angle_beta   90.00
_cell.angle_gamma   90.00
#
_symmetry.space_group_name_H-M   'P 1'
#
loop_
_entity.id
_entity.type
_entity.pdbx_description
1 polymer ?
#
loop_
_entity_poly.entity_id
_entity_poly.type
_entity_poly.pdbx_seq_one_letter_code
_entity_poly.pdbx_strand_id
1 'polypeptide(L)'
;MNTPNKLTVARMILVPFLVLFMLTVWGGEANRYISLAIFVVASVTDWFDGKLARKYNLVTNFGKFMDPLADKLLVCSAMICFIELDKLPAWIVIIIIGREFIISGFRLIAAENGIVIAANYWGKFKTVSQMIMIILLLIDLGGAFDILEQIFIWLSVALTIISLITYIWQNKNVLSMQD
;
A
#
# COMPACT_ATOMS: atom_id res chain seq x y z
N MET A 1 -9.73 7.73 -22.39
CA MET A 1 -9.31 7.52 -20.99
C MET A 1 -9.32 8.86 -20.26
N ASN A 2 -10.02 8.94 -19.14
CA ASN A 2 -10.06 10.15 -18.31
C ASN A 2 -8.72 10.35 -17.59
N THR A 3 -8.43 11.61 -17.19
CA THR A 3 -7.18 11.94 -16.50
C THR A 3 -6.86 11.04 -15.30
N PRO A 4 -7.80 10.73 -14.38
CA PRO A 4 -7.55 9.78 -13.29
C PRO A 4 -7.08 8.40 -13.79
N ASN A 5 -7.76 7.82 -14.77
CA ASN A 5 -7.38 6.50 -15.30
C ASN A 5 -5.97 6.48 -15.92
N LYS A 6 -5.54 7.59 -16.54
CA LYS A 6 -4.17 7.71 -17.06
C LYS A 6 -3.14 7.70 -15.93
N LEU A 7 -3.44 8.35 -14.80
CA LEU A 7 -2.57 8.37 -13.63
C LEU A 7 -2.47 7.00 -12.97
N THR A 8 -3.57 6.26 -12.89
CA THR A 8 -3.56 4.85 -12.41
C THR A 8 -2.65 3.97 -13.28
N VAL A 9 -2.79 4.06 -14.61
CA VAL A 9 -1.94 3.29 -15.55
C VAL A 9 -0.48 3.73 -15.43
N ALA A 10 -0.20 5.04 -15.35
CA ALA A 10 1.15 5.54 -15.15
C ALA A 10 1.79 4.99 -13.87
N ARG A 11 1.03 4.91 -12.76
CA ARG A 11 1.49 4.29 -11.50
C ARG A 11 1.84 2.83 -11.70
N MET A 12 1.00 2.05 -12.39
CA MET A 12 1.30 0.64 -12.68
C MET A 12 2.58 0.49 -13.51
N ILE A 13 2.84 1.41 -14.43
CA ILE A 13 4.08 1.44 -15.22
C ILE A 13 5.28 1.82 -14.34
N LEU A 14 5.11 2.67 -13.32
CA LEU A 14 6.19 3.05 -12.41
C LEU A 14 6.64 1.89 -11.50
N VAL A 15 5.78 0.90 -11.22
CA VAL A 15 6.15 -0.25 -10.36
C VAL A 15 7.33 -1.05 -10.91
N PRO A 16 7.38 -1.50 -12.18
CA PRO A 16 8.56 -2.15 -12.73
C PRO A 16 9.84 -1.32 -12.62
N PHE A 17 9.74 0.00 -12.82
CA PHE A 17 10.90 0.88 -12.65
C PHE A 17 11.33 0.97 -11.17
N LEU A 18 10.38 1.05 -10.23
CA LEU A 18 10.71 0.99 -8.80
C LEU A 18 11.50 -0.28 -8.47
N VAL A 19 10.99 -1.45 -8.88
CA VAL A 19 11.65 -2.74 -8.65
C VAL A 19 13.04 -2.77 -9.30
N LEU A 20 13.15 -2.29 -10.54
CA LEU A 20 14.43 -2.22 -11.25
C LEU A 20 15.47 -1.41 -10.47
N PHE A 21 15.13 -0.18 -10.05
CA PHE A 21 16.05 0.69 -9.32
C PHE A 21 16.33 0.22 -7.89
N MET A 22 15.40 -0.50 -7.26
CA MET A 22 15.63 -1.09 -5.94
C MET A 22 16.59 -2.28 -5.99
N LEU A 23 16.49 -3.13 -7.01
CA LEU A 23 17.22 -4.41 -7.07
C LEU A 23 18.49 -4.37 -7.96
N THR A 24 18.74 -3.28 -8.70
CA THR A 24 19.94 -3.18 -9.56
C THR A 24 20.93 -2.18 -9.00
N VAL A 25 22.19 -2.34 -9.42
CA VAL A 25 23.30 -1.44 -9.04
C VAL A 25 23.63 -0.40 -10.12
N TRP A 26 22.81 -0.27 -11.16
CA TRP A 26 23.11 0.54 -12.35
C TRP A 26 23.38 2.02 -12.04
N GLY A 27 22.70 2.60 -11.07
CA GLY A 27 22.85 4.00 -10.66
C GLY A 27 23.70 4.18 -9.39
N GLY A 28 24.31 3.11 -8.86
CA GLY A 28 25.06 3.18 -7.60
C GLY A 28 24.21 3.72 -6.44
N GLU A 29 24.75 4.63 -5.64
CA GLU A 29 24.03 5.24 -4.51
C GLU A 29 22.79 6.06 -4.93
N ALA A 30 22.73 6.53 -6.17
CA ALA A 30 21.59 7.28 -6.67
C ALA A 30 20.33 6.41 -6.76
N ASN A 31 20.44 5.08 -6.89
CA ASN A 31 19.30 4.17 -7.01
C ASN A 31 18.32 4.31 -5.86
N ARG A 32 18.79 4.45 -4.62
CA ARG A 32 17.92 4.63 -3.45
C ARG A 32 17.09 5.92 -3.54
N TYR A 33 17.69 7.03 -3.99
CA TYR A 33 17.00 8.30 -4.16
C TYR A 33 16.03 8.26 -5.36
N ILE A 34 16.39 7.56 -6.43
CA ILE A 34 15.50 7.35 -7.58
C ILE A 34 14.30 6.49 -7.17
N SER A 35 14.52 5.39 -6.45
CA SER A 35 13.46 4.53 -5.92
C SER A 35 12.55 5.30 -4.97
N LEU A 36 13.11 6.11 -4.08
CA LEU A 36 12.37 6.99 -3.19
C LEU A 36 11.51 7.98 -3.97
N ALA A 37 12.09 8.65 -4.96
CA ALA A 37 11.37 9.60 -5.80
C ALA A 37 10.21 8.93 -6.56
N ILE A 38 10.45 7.76 -7.17
CA ILE A 38 9.39 6.99 -7.85
C ILE A 38 8.27 6.62 -6.87
N PHE A 39 8.61 6.11 -5.69
CA PHE A 39 7.63 5.70 -4.69
C PHE A 39 6.80 6.89 -4.19
N VAL A 40 7.45 8.01 -3.85
CA VAL A 40 6.77 9.23 -3.37
C VAL A 40 5.89 9.83 -4.47
N VAL A 41 6.40 9.97 -5.70
CA VAL A 41 5.63 10.51 -6.83
C VAL A 41 4.41 9.64 -7.11
N ALA A 42 4.57 8.31 -7.15
CA ALA A 42 3.46 7.39 -7.37
C ALA A 42 2.41 7.48 -6.25
N SER A 43 2.83 7.58 -4.98
CA SER A 43 1.93 7.69 -3.83
C SER A 43 1.20 9.03 -3.76
N VAL A 44 1.90 10.12 -4.04
CA VAL A 44 1.31 11.48 -4.07
C VAL A 44 0.32 11.59 -5.23
N THR A 45 0.65 11.02 -6.39
CA THR A 45 -0.24 10.99 -7.55
C THR A 45 -1.55 10.27 -7.23
N ASP A 46 -1.52 9.14 -6.49
CA ASP A 46 -2.72 8.43 -6.03
C ASP A 46 -3.64 9.31 -5.16
N TRP A 47 -3.05 10.07 -4.25
CA TRP A 47 -3.82 10.95 -3.39
C TRP A 47 -4.49 12.10 -4.18
N PHE A 48 -3.80 12.64 -5.20
CA PHE A 48 -4.32 13.70 -6.06
C PHE A 48 -5.42 13.21 -6.99
N ASP A 49 -5.23 12.07 -7.68
CA ASP A 49 -6.20 11.56 -8.64
C ASP A 49 -7.49 11.10 -7.96
N GLY A 50 -7.40 10.48 -6.78
CA GLY A 50 -8.56 10.14 -5.97
C GLY A 50 -9.37 11.36 -5.50
N LYS A 51 -8.71 12.50 -5.20
CA LYS A 51 -9.40 13.77 -4.90
C LYS A 51 -10.02 14.39 -6.15
N LEU A 52 -9.27 14.37 -7.26
CA LEU A 52 -9.69 14.96 -8.53
C LEU A 52 -10.92 14.22 -9.09
N ALA A 53 -10.88 12.89 -9.10
CA ALA A 53 -11.98 12.05 -9.57
C ALA A 53 -13.27 12.30 -8.80
N ARG A 54 -13.19 12.45 -7.47
CA ARG A 54 -14.34 12.77 -6.61
C ARG A 54 -14.87 14.19 -6.83
N LYS A 55 -13.97 15.18 -6.95
CA LYS A 55 -14.34 16.59 -7.11
C LYS A 55 -15.05 16.85 -8.43
N TYR A 56 -14.65 16.17 -9.51
CA TYR A 56 -15.18 16.38 -10.86
C TYR A 56 -16.15 15.30 -11.34
N ASN A 57 -16.57 14.38 -10.45
CA ASN A 57 -17.45 13.24 -10.80
C ASN A 57 -16.93 12.39 -11.98
N LEU A 58 -15.61 12.25 -12.10
CA LEU A 58 -14.93 11.50 -13.16
C LEU A 58 -14.67 10.03 -12.77
N VAL A 59 -15.41 9.52 -11.80
CA VAL A 59 -15.25 8.15 -11.30
C VAL A 59 -15.72 7.17 -12.37
N THR A 60 -14.82 6.32 -12.86
CA THR A 60 -15.10 5.28 -13.85
C THR A 60 -15.13 3.91 -13.20
N ASN A 61 -15.80 2.92 -13.82
CA ASN A 61 -15.76 1.54 -13.35
C ASN A 61 -14.33 0.99 -13.38
N PHE A 62 -13.54 1.35 -14.41
CA PHE A 62 -12.12 0.99 -14.48
C PHE A 62 -11.34 1.52 -13.28
N GLY A 63 -11.45 2.82 -12.95
CA GLY A 63 -10.76 3.44 -11.80
C GLY A 63 -11.16 2.78 -10.48
N LYS A 64 -12.46 2.51 -10.25
CA LYS A 64 -12.92 1.86 -9.01
C LYS A 64 -12.22 0.53 -8.73
N PHE A 65 -11.88 -0.25 -9.78
CA PHE A 65 -11.18 -1.53 -9.64
C PHE A 65 -9.66 -1.38 -9.66
N MET A 66 -9.14 -0.56 -10.56
CA MET A 66 -7.71 -0.49 -10.81
C MET A 66 -6.95 0.38 -9.81
N ASP A 67 -7.56 1.44 -9.26
CA ASP A 67 -6.90 2.32 -8.28
C ASP A 67 -6.47 1.54 -7.01
N PRO A 68 -7.36 0.77 -6.34
CA PRO A 68 -6.96 -0.04 -5.19
C PRO A 68 -5.94 -1.13 -5.51
N LEU A 69 -5.92 -1.63 -6.75
CA LEU A 69 -4.94 -2.64 -7.18
C LEU A 69 -3.57 -2.01 -7.44
N ALA A 70 -3.53 -0.87 -8.12
CA ALA A 70 -2.30 -0.16 -8.42
C ALA A 70 -1.58 0.32 -7.15
N ASP A 71 -2.33 0.86 -6.16
CA ASP A 71 -1.79 1.27 -4.86
C ASP A 71 -1.17 0.07 -4.12
N LYS A 72 -1.89 -1.04 -4.04
CA LYS A 72 -1.37 -2.26 -3.41
C LYS A 72 -0.16 -2.83 -4.15
N LEU A 73 -0.18 -2.83 -5.48
CA LEU A 73 0.93 -3.32 -6.28
C LEU A 73 2.22 -2.55 -5.98
N LEU A 74 2.15 -1.21 -5.89
CA LEU A 74 3.29 -0.36 -5.55
C LEU A 74 3.88 -0.72 -4.18
N VAL A 75 3.03 -0.76 -3.15
CA VAL A 75 3.43 -1.01 -1.76
C VAL A 75 3.94 -2.44 -1.57
N CYS A 76 3.23 -3.44 -2.12
CA CYS A 76 3.63 -4.84 -2.03
C CYS A 76 4.96 -5.09 -2.75
N SER A 77 5.17 -4.50 -3.93
CA SER A 77 6.42 -4.64 -4.67
C SER A 77 7.60 -4.07 -3.90
N ALA A 78 7.46 -2.88 -3.30
CA ALA A 78 8.50 -2.30 -2.46
C ALA A 78 8.84 -3.22 -1.27
N MET A 79 7.83 -3.75 -0.57
CA MET A 79 8.06 -4.64 0.58
C MET A 79 8.72 -5.97 0.17
N ILE A 80 8.38 -6.53 -0.98
CA ILE A 80 9.00 -7.74 -1.51
C ILE A 80 10.48 -7.47 -1.84
N CYS A 81 10.78 -6.32 -2.47
CA CYS A 81 12.16 -5.91 -2.72
C CYS A 81 12.97 -5.75 -1.43
N PHE A 82 12.37 -5.27 -0.34
CA PHE A 82 13.05 -5.19 0.96
C PHE A 82 13.39 -6.55 1.55
N ILE A 83 12.68 -7.64 1.19
CA ILE A 83 13.08 -9.00 1.58
C ILE A 83 14.38 -9.37 0.86
N GLU A 84 14.46 -9.13 -0.44
CA GLU A 84 15.65 -9.41 -1.26
C GLU A 84 16.87 -8.59 -0.82
N LEU A 85 16.63 -7.39 -0.29
CA LEU A 85 17.65 -6.48 0.25
C LEU A 85 17.99 -6.74 1.72
N ASP A 86 17.49 -7.83 2.33
CA ASP A 86 17.68 -8.19 3.74
C ASP A 86 17.23 -7.11 4.75
N LYS A 87 16.35 -6.17 4.33
CA LYS A 87 15.84 -5.10 5.20
C LYS A 87 14.59 -5.48 5.97
N LEU A 88 13.76 -6.38 5.43
CA LEU A 88 12.56 -6.89 6.09
C LEU A 88 12.52 -8.41 6.05
N PRO A 89 12.26 -9.08 7.17
CA PRO A 89 12.05 -10.51 7.17
C PRO A 89 10.71 -10.87 6.48
N ALA A 90 10.71 -11.95 5.71
CA ALA A 90 9.57 -12.37 4.89
C ALA A 90 8.27 -12.52 5.69
N TRP A 91 8.32 -13.00 6.94
CA TRP A 91 7.12 -13.19 7.76
C TRP A 91 6.39 -11.86 8.09
N ILE A 92 7.12 -10.74 8.27
CA ILE A 92 6.52 -9.41 8.44
C ILE A 92 5.76 -9.02 7.17
N VAL A 93 6.40 -9.19 6.03
CA VAL A 93 5.80 -8.85 4.73
C VAL A 93 4.56 -9.70 4.46
N ILE A 94 4.60 -10.99 4.78
CA ILE A 94 3.44 -11.89 4.65
C ILE A 94 2.27 -11.42 5.52
N ILE A 95 2.50 -11.02 6.77
CA ILE A 95 1.46 -10.51 7.68
C ILE A 95 0.81 -9.25 7.10
N ILE A 96 1.63 -8.31 6.64
CA ILE A 96 1.15 -7.03 6.11
C ILE A 96 0.36 -7.22 4.81
N ILE A 97 0.90 -7.98 3.85
CA ILE A 97 0.26 -8.27 2.57
C ILE A 97 -1.00 -9.12 2.77
N GLY A 98 -0.92 -10.16 3.61
CA GLY A 98 -2.05 -11.03 3.92
C GLY A 98 -3.27 -10.25 4.43
N ARG A 99 -3.04 -9.30 5.34
CA ARG A 99 -4.10 -8.41 5.82
C ARG A 99 -4.70 -7.57 4.67
N GLU A 100 -3.88 -7.05 3.75
CA GLU A 100 -4.39 -6.26 2.62
C GLU A 100 -5.34 -7.07 1.75
N PHE A 101 -4.98 -8.32 1.46
CA PHE A 101 -5.81 -9.21 0.65
C PHE A 101 -7.08 -9.66 1.39
N ILE A 102 -6.97 -10.04 2.66
CA ILE A 102 -8.11 -10.47 3.47
C ILE A 102 -9.16 -9.36 3.53
N ILE A 103 -8.77 -8.12 3.89
CA ILE A 103 -9.73 -7.01 3.98
C ILE A 103 -10.30 -6.64 2.61
N SER A 104 -9.53 -6.79 1.54
CA SER A 104 -10.03 -6.52 0.19
C SER A 104 -11.04 -7.55 -0.25
N GLY A 105 -10.80 -8.83 0.04
CA GLY A 105 -11.76 -9.91 -0.20
C GLY A 105 -13.06 -9.67 0.58
N PHE A 106 -12.96 -9.33 1.86
CA PHE A 106 -14.13 -8.98 2.67
C PHE A 106 -14.96 -7.83 2.09
N ARG A 107 -14.30 -6.77 1.60
CA ARG A 107 -15.00 -5.64 0.97
C ARG A 107 -15.65 -6.03 -0.35
N LEU A 108 -15.05 -6.93 -1.11
CA LEU A 108 -15.61 -7.43 -2.36
C LEU A 108 -16.88 -8.22 -2.09
N ILE A 109 -16.83 -9.18 -1.17
CA ILE A 109 -18.00 -9.98 -0.76
C ILE A 109 -19.12 -9.07 -0.22
N ALA A 110 -18.80 -8.11 0.63
CA ALA A 110 -19.79 -7.17 1.15
C ALA A 110 -20.44 -6.34 0.04
N ALA A 111 -19.63 -5.88 -0.93
CA ALA A 111 -20.13 -5.08 -2.06
C ALA A 111 -21.07 -5.87 -2.98
N GLU A 112 -20.81 -7.17 -3.20
CA GLU A 112 -21.70 -8.08 -3.92
C GLU A 112 -23.07 -8.21 -3.24
N ASN A 113 -23.10 -8.15 -1.91
CA ASN A 113 -24.34 -8.15 -1.10
C ASN A 113 -24.93 -6.74 -0.88
N GLY A 114 -24.47 -5.73 -1.62
CA GLY A 114 -24.94 -4.35 -1.52
C GLY A 114 -24.50 -3.62 -0.24
N ILE A 115 -23.58 -4.21 0.55
CA ILE A 115 -23.10 -3.65 1.81
C ILE A 115 -21.83 -2.87 1.58
N VAL A 116 -21.82 -1.57 1.90
CA VAL A 116 -20.62 -0.72 1.82
C VAL A 116 -19.94 -0.66 3.18
N ILE A 117 -18.80 -1.34 3.31
CA ILE A 117 -17.99 -1.31 4.53
C ILE A 117 -17.04 -0.12 4.50
N ALA A 118 -17.18 0.79 5.49
CA ALA A 118 -16.31 1.95 5.64
C ALA A 118 -14.90 1.57 6.12
N ALA A 119 -13.92 2.44 5.81
CA ALA A 119 -12.55 2.25 6.30
C ALA A 119 -12.51 2.51 7.82
N ASN A 120 -11.94 1.56 8.57
CA ASN A 120 -11.69 1.69 10.00
C ASN A 120 -10.55 2.69 10.27
N TYR A 121 -10.61 3.42 11.39
CA TYR A 121 -9.54 4.33 11.84
C TYR A 121 -8.18 3.62 11.95
N TRP A 122 -8.14 2.43 12.53
CA TRP A 122 -6.92 1.62 12.64
C TRP A 122 -6.29 1.31 11.28
N GLY A 123 -7.13 1.10 10.26
CA GLY A 123 -6.66 0.92 8.89
C GLY A 123 -6.00 2.17 8.31
N LYS A 124 -6.46 3.37 8.66
CA LYS A 124 -5.84 4.63 8.23
C LYS A 124 -4.47 4.82 8.88
N PHE A 125 -4.37 4.62 10.20
CA PHE A 125 -3.10 4.72 10.93
C PHE A 125 -2.09 3.67 10.43
N LYS A 126 -2.53 2.44 10.18
CA LYS A 126 -1.70 1.39 9.59
C LYS A 126 -1.12 1.83 8.25
N THR A 127 -1.94 2.39 7.36
CA THR A 127 -1.46 2.82 6.03
C THR A 127 -0.42 3.93 6.15
N VAL A 128 -0.66 4.94 6.99
CA VAL A 128 0.30 6.03 7.22
C VAL A 128 1.61 5.49 7.80
N SER A 129 1.55 4.65 8.84
CA SER A 129 2.74 4.05 9.45
C SER A 129 3.54 3.22 8.44
N GLN A 130 2.87 2.44 7.60
CA GLN A 130 3.50 1.63 6.57
C GLN A 130 4.17 2.48 5.48
N MET A 131 3.55 3.58 5.05
CA MET A 131 4.15 4.51 4.10
C MET A 131 5.42 5.15 4.66
N ILE A 132 5.40 5.58 5.95
CA ILE A 132 6.57 6.12 6.63
C ILE A 132 7.68 5.05 6.72
N MET A 133 7.33 3.82 7.10
CA MET A 133 8.27 2.69 7.15
C MET A 133 8.97 2.49 5.80
N ILE A 134 8.22 2.44 4.70
CA ILE A 134 8.79 2.25 3.35
C ILE A 134 9.72 3.42 2.99
N ILE A 135 9.31 4.65 3.27
CA ILE A 135 10.13 5.84 2.99
C ILE A 135 11.45 5.80 3.78
N LEU A 136 11.40 5.47 5.07
CA LEU A 136 12.61 5.36 5.91
C LEU A 136 13.55 4.29 5.36
N LEU A 137 13.03 3.09 5.05
CA LEU A 137 13.82 1.99 4.49
C LEU A 137 14.42 2.30 3.11
N LEU A 138 13.76 3.15 2.30
CA LEU A 138 14.29 3.61 1.01
C LEU A 138 15.39 4.66 1.18
N ILE A 139 15.25 5.56 2.16
CA ILE A 139 16.25 6.62 2.43
C ILE A 139 17.54 6.01 2.98
N ASP A 140 17.43 5.05 3.92
CA ASP A 140 18.56 4.26 4.45
C ASP A 140 19.74 5.15 4.90
N LEU A 141 19.48 6.04 5.85
CA LEU A 141 20.48 7.01 6.32
C LEU A 141 21.49 6.41 7.33
N GLY A 142 21.15 5.26 7.92
CA GLY A 142 21.96 4.62 8.95
C GLY A 142 21.98 5.35 10.31
N GLY A 143 22.69 4.79 11.29
CA GLY A 143 22.88 5.38 12.60
C GLY A 143 21.59 5.54 13.42
N ALA A 144 21.23 6.76 13.83
CA ALA A 144 20.02 7.01 14.62
C ALA A 144 18.71 6.69 13.83
N PHE A 145 18.75 6.70 12.50
CA PHE A 145 17.59 6.37 11.67
C PHE A 145 17.26 4.88 11.70
N ASP A 146 18.21 3.99 11.96
CA ASP A 146 17.96 2.54 12.10
C ASP A 146 16.97 2.26 13.24
N ILE A 147 17.04 3.06 14.32
CA ILE A 147 16.09 2.96 15.44
C ILE A 147 14.70 3.36 14.98
N LEU A 148 14.58 4.44 14.20
CA LEU A 148 13.28 4.87 13.65
C LEU A 148 12.70 3.84 12.69
N GLU A 149 13.53 3.23 11.83
CA GLU A 149 13.13 2.14 10.95
C GLU A 149 12.54 0.98 11.75
N GLN A 150 13.24 0.51 12.78
CA GLN A 150 12.76 -0.56 13.67
C GLN A 150 11.44 -0.19 14.37
N ILE A 151 11.31 1.03 14.87
CA ILE A 151 10.07 1.51 15.50
C ILE A 151 8.91 1.44 14.50
N PHE A 152 9.10 1.95 13.28
CA PHE A 152 8.03 1.97 12.28
C PHE A 152 7.72 0.60 11.69
N ILE A 153 8.69 -0.32 11.63
CA ILE A 153 8.46 -1.72 11.27
C ILE A 153 7.52 -2.37 12.29
N TRP A 154 7.85 -2.32 13.58
CA TRP A 154 7.04 -2.93 14.63
C TRP A 154 5.69 -2.24 14.80
N LEU A 155 5.64 -0.92 14.67
CA LEU A 155 4.39 -0.16 14.70
C LEU A 155 3.47 -0.57 13.54
N SER A 156 4.01 -0.74 12.33
CA SER A 156 3.24 -1.17 11.16
C SER A 156 2.70 -2.60 11.33
N VAL A 157 3.48 -3.51 11.90
CA VAL A 157 3.03 -4.88 12.21
C VAL A 157 1.91 -4.84 13.25
N ALA A 158 2.11 -4.15 14.36
CA ALA A 158 1.12 -4.04 15.45
C ALA A 158 -0.20 -3.45 14.93
N LEU A 159 -0.15 -2.33 14.21
CA LEU A 159 -1.32 -1.70 13.61
C LEU A 159 -1.99 -2.58 12.56
N THR A 160 -1.23 -3.38 11.83
CA THR A 160 -1.76 -4.34 10.85
C THR A 160 -2.60 -5.40 11.55
N ILE A 161 -2.10 -6.00 12.63
CA ILE A 161 -2.79 -7.03 13.41
C ILE A 161 -4.04 -6.44 14.08
N ILE A 162 -3.90 -5.31 14.77
CA ILE A 162 -5.03 -4.62 15.43
C ILE A 162 -6.12 -4.27 14.41
N SER A 163 -5.72 -3.73 13.27
CA SER A 163 -6.64 -3.37 12.19
C SER A 163 -7.36 -4.57 11.59
N LEU A 164 -6.71 -5.72 11.46
CA LEU A 164 -7.32 -6.97 10.98
C LEU A 164 -8.37 -7.47 11.98
N ILE A 165 -7.98 -7.61 13.25
CA ILE A 165 -8.87 -8.12 14.31
C ILE A 165 -10.10 -7.22 14.45
N THR A 166 -9.89 -5.91 14.58
CA THR A 166 -10.99 -4.95 14.73
C THR A 166 -11.91 -4.92 13.51
N TYR A 167 -11.35 -5.07 12.31
CA TYR A 167 -12.14 -5.10 11.07
C TYR A 167 -13.03 -6.34 10.99
N ILE A 168 -12.48 -7.53 11.27
CA ILE A 168 -13.24 -8.79 11.26
C ILE A 168 -14.33 -8.76 12.34
N TRP A 169 -13.99 -8.29 13.56
CA TRP A 169 -14.94 -8.24 14.66
C TRP A 169 -16.12 -7.29 14.38
N GLN A 170 -15.84 -6.12 13.82
CA GLN A 170 -16.87 -5.14 13.46
C GLN A 170 -17.78 -5.61 12.32
N ASN A 171 -17.30 -6.47 11.43
CA ASN A 171 -18.02 -6.90 10.22
C ASN A 171 -18.34 -8.40 10.22
N LYS A 172 -18.37 -9.06 11.38
CA LYS A 172 -18.65 -10.49 11.50
C LYS A 172 -19.99 -10.93 10.86
N ASN A 173 -20.96 -10.03 10.84
CA ASN A 173 -22.29 -10.29 10.25
C ASN A 173 -22.24 -10.52 8.73
N VAL A 174 -21.19 -10.03 8.03
CA VAL A 174 -21.02 -10.28 6.60
C VAL A 174 -20.67 -11.74 6.33
N LEU A 175 -20.01 -12.42 7.29
CA LEU A 175 -19.69 -13.86 7.18
C LEU A 175 -20.92 -14.74 7.41
N SER A 176 -21.87 -14.30 8.26
CA SER A 176 -23.09 -15.06 8.58
C SER A 176 -24.18 -14.91 7.54
N MET A 177 -24.02 -14.10 6.49
CA MET A 177 -25.00 -13.92 5.41
C MET A 177 -24.82 -14.92 4.25
N GLN A 178 -23.87 -15.84 4.36
CA GLN A 178 -23.63 -16.87 3.34
C GLN A 178 -24.33 -18.21 3.65
N ASP A 179 -25.02 -18.29 4.79
CA ASP A 179 -25.90 -19.40 5.16
C ASP A 179 -27.37 -18.97 4.96
#